data_a95842a8f1a44b0f380a22f76d05d787
#
_entry.id   a95842a8f1a44b0f380a22f76d05d787
#
_cell.length_a   1.000
_cell.length_b   1.000
_cell.length_c   1.000
_cell.angle_alpha   90.00
_cell.angle_beta   90.00
_cell.angle_gamma   90.00
#
_symmetry.space_group_name_H-M   'P 1'
#
loop_
_entity.id
_entity.type
_entity.pdbx_description
1 polymer ?
#
loop_
_entity_poly.entity_id
_entity_poly.type
_entity_poly.pdbx_seq_one_letter_code
_entity_poly.pdbx_strand_id
1 'polypeptide(L)' 'MIWCVEDDASIRDIEVYALQSTGLEARGFEDGTSFWEALQKQRPELVVLDVMLP' A
#
# COMPACT_ATOMS: atom_id res chain seq x y z
N MET A 1 -8.33 5.72 4.26
CA MET A 1 -7.66 4.75 3.38
C MET A 1 -6.15 4.84 3.55
N ILE A 2 -5.50 3.72 3.79
CA ILE A 2 -4.05 3.62 3.93
C ILE A 2 -3.53 2.83 2.73
N TRP A 3 -2.49 3.32 2.09
CA TRP A 3 -1.89 2.65 0.95
C TRP A 3 -0.50 2.12 1.32
N CYS A 4 -0.22 0.89 0.88
CA CYS A 4 1.07 0.24 1.09
C CYS A 4 1.72 0.02 -0.27
N VAL A 5 2.96 0.43 -0.44
CA VAL A 5 3.72 0.17 -1.66
C VAL A 5 4.80 -0.86 -1.32
N GLU A 6 4.65 -2.06 -1.87
CA GLU A 6 5.53 -3.20 -1.59
C GLU A 6 5.59 -4.10 -2.81
N ASP A 7 6.78 -4.38 -3.29
CA ASP A 7 6.97 -5.20 -4.50
C ASP A 7 6.78 -6.69 -4.25
N ASP A 8 7.00 -7.16 -3.04
CA ASP A 8 6.77 -8.56 -2.68
C ASP A 8 5.30 -8.80 -2.39
N ALA A 9 4.65 -9.64 -3.19
CA ALA A 9 3.22 -9.89 -3.05
C ALA A 9 2.85 -10.48 -1.70
N SER A 10 3.66 -11.39 -1.18
CA SER A 10 3.40 -12.04 0.11
C SER A 10 3.47 -11.04 1.25
N ILE A 11 4.48 -10.17 1.24
CA ILE A 11 4.64 -9.15 2.26
C ILE A 11 3.53 -8.11 2.14
N ARG A 12 3.21 -7.71 0.91
CA ARG A 12 2.14 -6.74 0.66
C ARG A 12 0.81 -7.25 1.21
N ASP A 13 0.48 -8.52 0.95
CA ASP A 13 -0.76 -9.11 1.43
C ASP A 13 -0.81 -9.14 2.95
N ILE A 14 0.30 -9.44 3.62
CA ILE A 14 0.38 -9.44 5.08
C ILE A 14 0.15 -8.04 5.63
N GLU A 15 0.77 -7.04 5.04
CA GLU A 15 0.62 -5.66 5.47
C GLU A 15 -0.83 -5.18 5.33
N VAL A 16 -1.42 -5.42 4.17
CA VAL A 16 -2.81 -5.02 3.91
C VAL A 16 -3.75 -5.75 4.86
N TYR A 17 -3.55 -7.06 5.04
CA TYR A 17 -4.38 -7.85 5.94
C TYR A 17 -4.30 -7.33 7.38
N ALA A 18 -3.09 -7.04 7.84
CA ALA A 18 -2.89 -6.55 9.20
C ALA A 18 -3.63 -5.22 9.43
N LEU A 19 -3.57 -4.32 8.46
CA LEU A 19 -4.27 -3.04 8.57
C LEU A 19 -5.78 -3.23 8.53
N GLN A 20 -6.28 -4.06 7.62
CA GLN A 20 -7.70 -4.32 7.51
C GLN A 20 -8.27 -4.99 8.76
N SER A 21 -7.50 -5.85 9.40
CA SER A 21 -7.95 -6.57 10.59
C SER A 21 -8.12 -5.64 11.80
N THR A 22 -7.55 -4.45 11.76
CA THR A 22 -7.77 -3.44 12.81
C THR A 22 -8.93 -2.51 12.50
N GLY A 23 -9.65 -2.78 11.41
CA GLY A 23 -10.80 -1.96 11.01
C GLY A 23 -10.45 -0.81 10.08
N LEU A 24 -9.20 -0.71 9.64
CA LEU A 24 -8.77 0.32 8.71
C LEU A 24 -8.96 -0.14 7.27
N GLU A 25 -9.23 0.81 6.38
CA GLU A 25 -9.24 0.54 4.96
C GLU A 25 -7.81 0.59 4.44
N ALA A 26 -7.39 -0.44 3.72
CA ALA A 26 -6.04 -0.53 3.22
C ALA A 26 -6.03 -1.08 1.80
N ARG A 27 -5.05 -0.63 1.02
CA ARG A 27 -4.84 -1.07 -0.36
C ARG A 27 -3.35 -1.20 -0.63
N GLY A 28 -2.96 -2.24 -1.36
CA GLY A 28 -1.57 -2.48 -1.70
C GLY A 28 -1.28 -2.16 -3.15
N PHE A 29 -0.06 -1.71 -3.40
CA PHE A 29 0.47 -1.44 -4.75
C PHE A 29 1.79 -2.18 -4.90
N GLU A 30 2.03 -2.74 -6.07
CA GLU A 30 3.24 -3.52 -6.30
C GLU A 30 4.46 -2.67 -6.66
N ASP A 31 4.23 -1.46 -7.12
CA ASP A 31 5.31 -0.57 -7.53
C ASP A 31 4.91 0.90 -7.45
N GLY A 32 5.88 1.78 -7.68
CA GLY A 32 5.64 3.21 -7.63
C GLY A 32 4.79 3.72 -8.77
N THR A 33 4.81 3.04 -9.93
CA THR A 33 4.02 3.45 -11.08
C THR A 33 2.53 3.28 -10.81
N SER A 34 2.13 2.09 -10.33
CA SER A 34 0.74 1.83 -9.96
C SER A 34 0.26 2.80 -8.89
N PHE A 35 1.10 3.02 -7.88
CA PHE A 35 0.82 3.96 -6.80
C PHE A 35 0.59 5.37 -7.34
N TRP A 36 1.50 5.83 -8.21
CA TRP A 36 1.41 7.17 -8.78
C TRP A 36 0.13 7.36 -9.60
N GLU A 37 -0.21 6.36 -10.41
CA GLU A 37 -1.43 6.41 -11.21
C GLU A 37 -2.68 6.51 -10.33
N ALA A 38 -2.72 5.73 -9.26
CA ALA A 38 -3.85 5.79 -8.33
C ALA A 38 -3.91 7.15 -7.63
N LEU A 39 -2.76 7.74 -7.33
CA LEU A 39 -2.68 9.03 -6.66
C LEU A 39 -3.29 10.15 -7.48
N GLN A 40 -3.34 9.99 -8.81
CA GLN A 40 -3.98 10.98 -9.68
C GLN A 40 -5.49 11.01 -9.51
N LYS A 41 -6.08 9.94 -8.99
CA LYS A 41 -7.54 9.79 -8.85
C LYS A 41 -8.02 9.87 -7.42
N GLN A 42 -7.22 9.44 -6.48
CA GLN A 42 -7.58 9.41 -5.06
C GLN A 42 -6.39 9.80 -4.21
N ARG A 43 -6.64 10.24 -3.00
CA ARG A 43 -5.57 10.57 -2.06
C ARG A 43 -5.77 9.77 -0.78
N PRO A 44 -4.77 8.98 -0.39
CA PRO A 44 -4.83 8.26 0.87
C PRO A 44 -4.52 9.20 2.03
N GLU A 45 -4.93 8.80 3.23
CA GLU A 45 -4.58 9.51 4.45
C GLU A 45 -3.16 9.23 4.87
N LEU A 46 -2.65 8.04 4.52
CA LEU A 46 -1.31 7.61 4.89
C LEU A 46 -0.77 6.65 3.83
N VAL A 47 0.52 6.77 3.55
CA VAL A 47 1.21 5.86 2.63
C VAL A 47 2.36 5.19 3.38
N VAL A 48 2.39 3.87 3.33
CA VAL A 48 3.49 3.08 3.91
C VAL A 48 4.38 2.63 2.75
N LEU A 49 5.62 3.09 2.75
CA LEU A 49 6.60 2.72 1.73
C LEU A 49 7.57 1.72 2.31
N ASP A 50 7.91 0.70 1.52
CA ASP A 50 8.92 -0.26 1.93
C ASP A 50 10.31 0.36 1.74
N VAL A 51 10.99 0.60 2.85
CA VAL A 51 12.34 1.20 2.84
C VAL A 51 13.41 0.20 2.43
N MET A 52 13.05 -1.06 2.26
CA MET A 52 13.98 -2.10 1.82
C MET A 52 14.09 -2.20 0.31
N LEU A 53 13.31 -1.42 -0.43
CA LEU A 53 13.41 -1.38 -1.88
C LEU A 53 14.76 -0.84 -2.29
N PRO A 54 15.41 -1.49 -3.27
CA PRO A 54 16.70 -1.02 -3.76
C PRO A 54 16.60 0.31 -4.49
#